data_f16a118872d4b8bfc594b3aea8e3eec6
#
_entry.id   f16a118872d4b8bfc594b3aea8e3eec6
#
_cell.length_a   1.000
_cell.length_b   1.000
_cell.length_c   1.000
_cell.angle_alpha   90.00
_cell.angle_beta   90.00
_cell.angle_gamma   90.00
#
_symmetry.space_group_name_H-M   'P 1'
#
loop_
_entity.id
_entity.type
_entity.pdbx_description
1 polymer ?
#
loop_
_entity_poly.entity_id
_entity_poly.type
_entity_poly.pdbx_seq_one_letter_code
_entity_poly.pdbx_strand_id
1 'polypeptide(L)'
;IGYCQGNFNSDNCAAGGFTLDYGPFGFCEVFDPCYQPWIGGGEHFSFFNQPVAAEANFHMFWKAIRLLIKDDAAALEHLDKICDGFKQKINATIQQMWTEKLGLNNYNESLVQELFQLMAQTHVDFTIFFRELSKLPNDLSDLKKSFYAPIPPQIEQHWQTWLQSWNGLIGSSGDQAEIAEKMKKMNPKYTWREWLIAPAYQQAKQGDYALVQELQEVFSHPYEEQSQAIEEKYYRLKPDQYFNAGGISHYSCSS
;
A
#
# COMPACT_ATOMS: atom_id res chain seq x y z
N ILE A 1 0.09 -2.95 0.39
CA ILE A 1 -0.30 -2.50 1.73
C ILE A 1 -0.58 -0.99 1.82
N GLY A 2 -0.46 -0.24 0.73
CA GLY A 2 -0.66 1.21 0.73
C GLY A 2 0.55 2.04 1.19
N TYR A 3 1.69 1.41 1.46
CA TYR A 3 2.91 2.10 1.83
C TYR A 3 3.44 2.95 0.67
N CYS A 4 3.89 4.16 0.99
CA CYS A 4 4.53 5.09 0.07
C CYS A 4 5.79 5.66 0.72
N GLN A 5 6.94 5.49 0.06
CA GLN A 5 8.20 6.12 0.44
C GLN A 5 8.21 7.55 -0.09
N GLY A 6 8.18 8.54 0.78
CA GLY A 6 8.07 9.95 0.38
C GLY A 6 9.35 10.50 -0.25
N ASN A 7 10.50 10.15 0.29
CA ASN A 7 11.81 10.43 -0.31
C ASN A 7 12.42 9.14 -0.85
N PHE A 8 12.07 8.78 -2.08
CA PHE A 8 12.51 7.55 -2.71
C PHE A 8 13.70 7.79 -3.66
N ASN A 9 14.65 8.63 -3.22
CA ASN A 9 15.94 8.79 -3.91
C ASN A 9 16.79 7.52 -3.76
N SER A 10 17.80 7.37 -4.62
CA SER A 10 18.66 6.17 -4.68
C SER A 10 19.48 5.91 -3.41
N ASP A 11 19.78 6.94 -2.63
CA ASP A 11 20.45 6.84 -1.32
C ASP A 11 19.53 6.28 -0.21
N ASN A 12 18.20 6.33 -0.43
CA ASN A 12 17.19 5.73 0.47
C ASN A 12 16.69 4.36 -0.02
N CYS A 13 17.34 3.78 -1.03
CA CYS A 13 16.96 2.51 -1.64
C CYS A 13 18.04 1.44 -1.42
N ALA A 14 17.77 0.50 -0.51
CA ALA A 14 18.72 -0.58 -0.23
C ALA A 14 18.80 -1.60 -1.37
N ALA A 15 20.00 -1.87 -1.86
CA ALA A 15 20.26 -2.91 -2.86
C ALA A 15 19.85 -4.32 -2.40
N GLY A 16 19.75 -4.54 -1.08
CA GLY A 16 19.32 -5.81 -0.50
C GLY A 16 17.80 -6.04 -0.47
N GLY A 17 16.99 -5.10 -0.97
CA GLY A 17 15.54 -5.25 -1.06
C GLY A 17 14.77 -5.08 0.24
N PHE A 18 15.36 -4.45 1.24
CA PHE A 18 14.70 -4.07 2.49
C PHE A 18 14.55 -2.54 2.59
N THR A 19 13.67 -2.05 3.45
CA THR A 19 13.54 -0.63 3.74
C THR A 19 14.73 -0.16 4.56
N LEU A 20 15.56 0.71 3.99
CA LEU A 20 16.77 1.22 4.64
C LEU A 20 16.44 2.33 5.63
N ASP A 21 15.57 3.24 5.21
CA ASP A 21 15.16 4.41 5.97
C ASP A 21 13.66 4.61 5.83
N TYR A 22 12.99 4.79 6.98
CA TYR A 22 11.58 5.15 7.02
C TYR A 22 11.37 6.67 6.93
N GLY A 23 12.38 7.49 6.60
CA GLY A 23 12.30 8.94 6.38
C GLY A 23 10.87 9.48 6.20
N PRO A 24 10.55 10.39 5.34
CA PRO A 24 9.15 10.71 5.11
C PRO A 24 8.43 9.53 4.42
N PHE A 25 7.61 8.83 5.19
CA PHE A 25 6.79 7.73 4.68
C PHE A 25 5.33 7.90 5.09
N GLY A 26 4.45 7.16 4.45
CA GLY A 26 3.05 7.09 4.85
C GLY A 26 2.33 5.88 4.27
N PHE A 27 1.13 5.66 4.76
CA PHE A 27 0.21 4.68 4.20
C PHE A 27 -1.00 5.40 3.62
N CYS A 28 -1.34 5.05 2.37
CA CYS A 28 -2.52 5.59 1.70
C CYS A 28 -3.76 5.27 2.54
N GLU A 29 -4.46 6.30 2.98
CA GLU A 29 -5.70 6.18 3.76
C GLU A 29 -6.92 6.26 2.83
N VAL A 30 -7.35 7.46 2.45
CA VAL A 30 -8.26 7.61 1.32
C VAL A 30 -7.48 7.26 0.06
N PHE A 31 -8.01 6.33 -0.75
CA PHE A 31 -7.31 5.94 -1.97
C PHE A 31 -7.07 7.15 -2.89
N ASP A 32 -5.80 7.39 -3.14
CA ASP A 32 -5.33 8.43 -4.05
C ASP A 32 -4.05 7.92 -4.77
N PRO A 33 -4.08 7.70 -6.09
CA PRO A 33 -2.90 7.33 -6.85
C PRO A 33 -1.76 8.33 -6.75
N CYS A 34 -2.09 9.61 -6.53
CA CYS A 34 -1.14 10.71 -6.38
C CYS A 34 -0.75 10.97 -4.91
N TYR A 35 -1.17 10.11 -3.98
CA TYR A 35 -0.83 10.26 -2.57
C TYR A 35 0.66 10.42 -2.38
N GLN A 36 1.05 11.45 -1.64
CA GLN A 36 2.44 11.81 -1.37
C GLN A 36 2.60 12.18 0.11
N PRO A 37 3.34 11.39 0.91
CA PRO A 37 3.55 11.68 2.33
C PRO A 37 4.55 12.81 2.59
N TRP A 38 5.31 13.22 1.58
CA TRP A 38 6.34 14.26 1.70
C TRP A 38 6.12 15.41 0.72
N ILE A 39 5.83 16.58 1.22
CA ILE A 39 5.52 17.78 0.43
C ILE A 39 6.70 18.23 -0.47
N GLY A 40 7.95 17.97 -0.05
CA GLY A 40 9.15 18.31 -0.81
C GLY A 40 9.48 17.37 -1.99
N GLY A 41 8.83 16.22 -2.09
CA GLY A 41 9.17 15.16 -3.05
C GLY A 41 8.63 15.33 -4.47
N GLY A 42 7.65 16.22 -4.68
CA GLY A 42 6.95 16.33 -5.96
C GLY A 42 6.20 15.04 -6.33
N GLU A 43 5.56 15.01 -7.50
CA GLU A 43 4.71 13.87 -7.91
C GLU A 43 5.48 12.60 -8.28
N HIS A 44 6.78 12.69 -8.55
CA HIS A 44 7.60 11.55 -9.00
C HIS A 44 7.76 10.46 -7.94
N PHE A 45 7.52 10.76 -6.65
CA PHE A 45 7.49 9.77 -5.58
C PHE A 45 6.07 9.44 -5.09
N SER A 46 5.04 9.89 -5.79
CA SER A 46 3.66 9.58 -5.42
C SER A 46 3.38 8.08 -5.48
N PHE A 47 2.31 7.65 -4.83
CA PHE A 47 2.01 6.25 -4.56
C PHE A 47 2.05 5.36 -5.81
N PHE A 48 1.42 5.77 -6.91
CA PHE A 48 1.45 4.99 -8.16
C PHE A 48 2.69 5.23 -9.03
N ASN A 49 3.50 6.24 -8.70
CA ASN A 49 4.78 6.48 -9.36
C ASN A 49 5.97 5.74 -8.70
N GLN A 50 5.75 5.05 -7.55
CA GLN A 50 6.81 4.29 -6.87
C GLN A 50 7.54 3.30 -7.81
N PRO A 51 6.88 2.57 -8.73
CA PRO A 51 7.56 1.69 -9.67
C PRO A 51 8.51 2.42 -10.63
N VAL A 52 8.13 3.61 -11.08
CA VAL A 52 8.96 4.46 -11.96
C VAL A 52 10.18 4.98 -11.20
N ALA A 53 9.99 5.41 -9.96
CA ALA A 53 11.09 5.81 -9.08
C ALA A 53 12.05 4.65 -8.79
N ALA A 54 11.53 3.44 -8.56
CA ALA A 54 12.34 2.24 -8.39
C ALA A 54 13.17 1.91 -9.64
N GLU A 55 12.62 2.05 -10.85
CA GLU A 55 13.35 1.87 -12.11
C GLU A 55 14.49 2.89 -12.22
N ALA A 56 14.23 4.16 -11.91
CA ALA A 56 15.27 5.20 -11.90
C ALA A 56 16.40 4.89 -10.90
N ASN A 57 16.05 4.45 -9.69
CA ASN A 57 17.03 4.03 -8.67
C ASN A 57 17.85 2.83 -9.12
N PHE A 58 17.20 1.86 -9.75
CA PHE A 58 17.89 0.69 -10.29
C PHE A 58 18.90 1.07 -11.39
N HIS A 59 18.55 2.02 -12.25
CA HIS A 59 19.49 2.56 -13.23
C HIS A 59 20.71 3.24 -12.59
N MET A 60 20.54 3.95 -11.47
CA MET A 60 21.66 4.55 -10.75
C MET A 60 22.57 3.46 -10.14
N PHE A 61 21.97 2.42 -9.57
CA PHE A 61 22.71 1.25 -9.05
C PHE A 61 23.46 0.51 -10.16
N TRP A 62 22.81 0.25 -11.30
CA TRP A 62 23.43 -0.32 -12.48
C TRP A 62 24.65 0.48 -12.96
N LYS A 63 24.54 1.81 -13.04
CA LYS A 63 25.67 2.69 -13.40
C LYS A 63 26.84 2.54 -12.44
N ALA A 64 26.57 2.47 -11.13
CA ALA A 64 27.61 2.34 -10.11
C ALA A 64 28.34 0.98 -10.21
N ILE A 65 27.61 -0.12 -10.39
CA ILE A 65 28.20 -1.46 -10.51
C ILE A 65 29.08 -1.58 -11.77
N ARG A 66 28.67 -0.99 -12.89
CA ARG A 66 29.46 -1.01 -14.15
C ARG A 66 30.89 -0.54 -13.95
N LEU A 67 31.11 0.44 -13.06
CA LEU A 67 32.46 0.95 -12.79
C LEU A 67 33.35 -0.10 -12.08
N LEU A 68 32.73 -0.97 -11.27
CA LEU A 68 33.47 -2.00 -10.52
C LEU A 68 33.88 -3.19 -11.39
N ILE A 69 33.13 -3.47 -12.46
CA ILE A 69 33.32 -4.62 -13.35
C ILE A 69 33.73 -4.20 -14.78
N LYS A 70 34.23 -2.98 -14.96
CA LYS A 70 34.52 -2.36 -16.27
C LYS A 70 35.45 -3.19 -17.17
N ASP A 71 36.31 -4.00 -16.59
CA ASP A 71 37.32 -4.81 -17.29
C ASP A 71 36.82 -6.24 -17.58
N ASP A 72 35.59 -6.60 -17.17
CA ASP A 72 34.96 -7.90 -17.43
C ASP A 72 33.77 -7.73 -18.42
N ALA A 73 34.00 -7.98 -19.66
CA ALA A 73 33.01 -7.81 -20.74
C ALA A 73 31.79 -8.75 -20.56
N ALA A 74 32.00 -9.97 -20.06
CA ALA A 74 30.90 -10.93 -19.82
C ALA A 74 30.01 -10.50 -18.68
N ALA A 75 30.59 -10.01 -17.56
CA ALA A 75 29.88 -9.47 -16.44
C ALA A 75 29.08 -8.20 -16.83
N LEU A 76 29.67 -7.32 -17.66
CA LEU A 76 28.98 -6.14 -18.18
C LEU A 76 27.75 -6.52 -19.01
N GLU A 77 27.90 -7.45 -19.97
CA GLU A 77 26.78 -7.92 -20.80
C GLU A 77 25.65 -8.54 -19.93
N HIS A 78 26.02 -9.30 -18.91
CA HIS A 78 25.05 -9.88 -18.00
C HIS A 78 24.30 -8.81 -17.18
N LEU A 79 25.03 -7.83 -16.66
CA LEU A 79 24.44 -6.70 -15.90
C LEU A 79 23.52 -5.85 -16.78
N ASP A 80 23.87 -5.63 -18.05
CA ASP A 80 23.04 -4.89 -18.99
C ASP A 80 21.72 -5.62 -19.29
N LYS A 81 21.76 -6.95 -19.48
CA LYS A 81 20.53 -7.77 -19.62
C LYS A 81 19.60 -7.68 -18.40
N ILE A 82 20.17 -7.65 -17.19
CA ILE A 82 19.38 -7.47 -15.97
C ILE A 82 18.72 -6.09 -15.97
N CYS A 83 19.45 -5.05 -16.36
CA CYS A 83 18.93 -3.67 -16.43
C CYS A 83 17.79 -3.57 -17.43
N ASP A 84 17.97 -4.10 -18.64
CA ASP A 84 16.95 -4.09 -19.69
C ASP A 84 15.68 -4.86 -19.29
N GLY A 85 15.82 -5.92 -18.47
CA GLY A 85 14.72 -6.74 -17.97
C GLY A 85 13.97 -6.12 -16.78
N PHE A 86 14.47 -5.07 -16.14
CA PHE A 86 13.93 -4.56 -14.88
C PHE A 86 12.48 -4.12 -14.99
N LYS A 87 12.14 -3.33 -16.02
CA LYS A 87 10.78 -2.84 -16.25
C LYS A 87 9.76 -3.97 -16.41
N GLN A 88 10.12 -5.00 -17.16
CA GLN A 88 9.26 -6.18 -17.32
C GLN A 88 9.07 -6.90 -15.98
N LYS A 89 10.15 -7.05 -15.22
CA LYS A 89 10.11 -7.72 -13.91
C LYS A 89 9.24 -6.99 -12.91
N ILE A 90 9.39 -5.65 -12.79
CA ILE A 90 8.60 -4.87 -11.83
C ILE A 90 7.10 -4.88 -12.20
N ASN A 91 6.77 -4.77 -13.50
CA ASN A 91 5.38 -4.83 -13.96
C ASN A 91 4.76 -6.21 -13.66
N ALA A 92 5.46 -7.30 -13.94
CA ALA A 92 5.00 -8.65 -13.61
C ALA A 92 4.78 -8.82 -12.09
N THR A 93 5.68 -8.27 -11.27
CA THR A 93 5.56 -8.32 -9.80
C THR A 93 4.34 -7.53 -9.30
N ILE A 94 4.06 -6.37 -9.89
CA ILE A 94 2.89 -5.56 -9.57
C ILE A 94 1.59 -6.28 -9.97
N GLN A 95 1.56 -6.88 -11.16
CA GLN A 95 0.41 -7.67 -11.60
C GLN A 95 0.15 -8.86 -10.68
N GLN A 96 1.20 -9.56 -10.28
CA GLN A 96 1.11 -10.64 -9.30
C GLN A 96 0.58 -10.15 -7.96
N MET A 97 1.10 -9.05 -7.45
CA MET A 97 0.65 -8.44 -6.18
C MET A 97 -0.85 -8.10 -6.22
N TRP A 98 -1.36 -7.50 -7.31
CA TRP A 98 -2.79 -7.20 -7.46
C TRP A 98 -3.63 -8.48 -7.60
N THR A 99 -3.12 -9.50 -8.30
CA THR A 99 -3.75 -10.82 -8.42
C THR A 99 -3.96 -11.44 -7.04
N GLU A 100 -2.90 -11.50 -6.23
CA GLU A 100 -2.94 -12.07 -4.88
C GLU A 100 -3.81 -11.24 -3.92
N LYS A 101 -3.70 -9.91 -4.00
CA LYS A 101 -4.48 -8.98 -3.18
C LYS A 101 -5.98 -9.10 -3.40
N LEU A 102 -6.39 -9.40 -4.63
CA LEU A 102 -7.79 -9.59 -5.04
C LEU A 102 -8.22 -11.08 -5.02
N GLY A 103 -7.36 -12.00 -4.64
CA GLY A 103 -7.66 -13.43 -4.60
C GLY A 103 -7.91 -14.07 -5.97
N LEU A 104 -7.40 -13.50 -7.04
CA LEU A 104 -7.58 -13.96 -8.40
C LEU A 104 -6.56 -15.05 -8.75
N ASN A 105 -6.88 -15.91 -9.74
CA ASN A 105 -5.93 -16.86 -10.31
C ASN A 105 -4.99 -16.23 -11.33
N ASN A 106 -5.48 -15.23 -12.06
CA ASN A 106 -4.73 -14.50 -13.08
C ASN A 106 -5.03 -13.01 -12.98
N TYR A 107 -4.05 -12.19 -13.38
CA TYR A 107 -4.24 -10.75 -13.46
C TYR A 107 -5.35 -10.38 -14.45
N ASN A 108 -6.27 -9.55 -14.00
CA ASN A 108 -7.35 -9.00 -14.82
C ASN A 108 -7.23 -7.48 -14.85
N GLU A 109 -6.66 -6.95 -15.91
CA GLU A 109 -6.35 -5.54 -16.05
C GLU A 109 -7.60 -4.66 -15.98
N SER A 110 -8.67 -5.04 -16.70
CA SER A 110 -9.91 -4.24 -16.72
C SER A 110 -10.56 -4.17 -15.34
N LEU A 111 -10.63 -5.30 -14.62
CA LEU A 111 -11.18 -5.34 -13.26
C LEU A 111 -10.39 -4.45 -12.30
N VAL A 112 -9.06 -4.46 -12.38
CA VAL A 112 -8.18 -3.65 -11.52
C VAL A 112 -8.31 -2.17 -11.86
N GLN A 113 -8.35 -1.80 -13.13
CA GLN A 113 -8.51 -0.41 -13.55
C GLN A 113 -9.88 0.16 -13.16
N GLU A 114 -10.97 -0.62 -13.35
CA GLU A 114 -12.31 -0.23 -12.88
C GLU A 114 -12.34 -0.03 -11.36
N LEU A 115 -11.69 -0.93 -10.60
CA LEU A 115 -11.56 -0.77 -9.15
C LEU A 115 -10.91 0.57 -8.78
N PHE A 116 -9.79 0.92 -9.40
CA PHE A 116 -9.10 2.17 -9.11
C PHE A 116 -9.95 3.40 -9.43
N GLN A 117 -10.68 3.36 -10.54
CA GLN A 117 -11.61 4.45 -10.91
C GLN A 117 -12.73 4.60 -9.88
N LEU A 118 -13.34 3.50 -9.44
CA LEU A 118 -14.38 3.51 -8.43
C LEU A 118 -13.86 4.00 -7.07
N MET A 119 -12.71 3.51 -6.63
CA MET A 119 -12.09 3.93 -5.38
C MET A 119 -11.75 5.42 -5.37
N ALA A 120 -11.21 5.95 -6.47
CA ALA A 120 -10.87 7.37 -6.59
C ALA A 120 -12.13 8.28 -6.58
N GLN A 121 -13.27 7.79 -7.09
CA GLN A 121 -14.52 8.55 -7.13
C GLN A 121 -15.30 8.53 -5.82
N THR A 122 -15.01 7.61 -4.89
CA THR A 122 -15.88 7.35 -3.74
C THR A 122 -15.19 7.48 -2.37
N HIS A 123 -13.99 8.04 -2.31
CA HIS A 123 -13.23 8.24 -1.06
C HIS A 123 -13.19 6.97 -0.19
N VAL A 124 -12.59 5.92 -0.72
CA VAL A 124 -12.47 4.61 -0.06
C VAL A 124 -11.19 4.56 0.77
N ASP A 125 -11.28 4.07 2.01
CA ASP A 125 -10.12 3.72 2.81
C ASP A 125 -9.42 2.49 2.23
N PHE A 126 -8.17 2.67 1.82
CA PHE A 126 -7.41 1.64 1.11
C PHE A 126 -7.22 0.37 1.93
N THR A 127 -6.80 0.49 3.17
CA THR A 127 -6.51 -0.66 4.03
C THR A 127 -7.78 -1.41 4.41
N ILE A 128 -8.79 -0.67 4.85
CA ILE A 128 -10.05 -1.27 5.30
C ILE A 128 -10.76 -1.96 4.13
N PHE A 129 -10.81 -1.33 2.96
CA PHE A 129 -11.45 -1.91 1.79
C PHE A 129 -10.91 -3.29 1.43
N PHE A 130 -9.59 -3.43 1.28
CA PHE A 130 -9.00 -4.70 0.90
C PHE A 130 -9.10 -5.75 2.02
N ARG A 131 -9.07 -5.32 3.28
CA ARG A 131 -9.31 -6.23 4.40
C ARG A 131 -10.75 -6.73 4.43
N GLU A 132 -11.74 -5.86 4.25
CA GLU A 132 -13.15 -6.25 4.17
C GLU A 132 -13.41 -7.10 2.91
N LEU A 133 -12.80 -6.77 1.77
CA LEU A 133 -12.90 -7.56 0.55
C LEU A 133 -12.38 -9.00 0.76
N SER A 134 -11.38 -9.19 1.64
CA SER A 134 -10.84 -10.51 1.98
C SER A 134 -11.84 -11.41 2.74
N LYS A 135 -12.99 -10.88 3.15
CA LYS A 135 -14.09 -11.65 3.73
C LYS A 135 -15.03 -12.22 2.68
N LEU A 136 -14.75 -11.99 1.40
CA LEU A 136 -15.53 -12.39 0.23
C LEU A 136 -17.00 -11.89 0.30
N PRO A 137 -17.21 -10.56 0.38
CA PRO A 137 -18.55 -9.98 0.48
C PRO A 137 -19.39 -10.31 -0.78
N ASN A 138 -20.68 -10.55 -0.57
CA ASN A 138 -21.64 -10.75 -1.67
C ASN A 138 -22.37 -9.46 -2.03
N ASP A 139 -22.43 -8.51 -1.11
CA ASP A 139 -23.15 -7.26 -1.27
C ASP A 139 -22.28 -6.06 -0.93
N LEU A 140 -22.51 -4.94 -1.59
CA LEU A 140 -21.77 -3.70 -1.34
C LEU A 140 -21.97 -3.17 0.09
N SER A 141 -23.08 -3.49 0.73
CA SER A 141 -23.33 -3.13 2.12
C SER A 141 -22.32 -3.73 3.11
N ASP A 142 -21.70 -4.86 2.76
CA ASP A 142 -20.66 -5.50 3.57
C ASP A 142 -19.36 -4.68 3.56
N LEU A 143 -19.16 -3.84 2.54
CA LEU A 143 -18.00 -2.97 2.39
C LEU A 143 -18.20 -1.55 2.96
N LYS A 144 -19.39 -1.23 3.53
CA LYS A 144 -19.73 0.13 4.02
C LYS A 144 -18.70 0.71 4.98
N LYS A 145 -18.07 -0.14 5.80
CA LYS A 145 -17.03 0.27 6.75
C LYS A 145 -15.83 0.96 6.08
N SER A 146 -15.63 0.75 4.78
CA SER A 146 -14.49 1.26 4.02
C SER A 146 -14.71 2.65 3.43
N PHE A 147 -15.93 3.17 3.45
CA PHE A 147 -16.26 4.42 2.77
C PHE A 147 -16.39 5.58 3.76
N TYR A 148 -15.72 6.69 3.46
CA TYR A 148 -15.78 7.92 4.26
C TYR A 148 -17.10 8.69 4.10
N ALA A 149 -17.82 8.44 3.01
CA ALA A 149 -19.12 9.05 2.73
C ALA A 149 -20.06 8.04 2.07
N PRO A 150 -21.39 8.28 2.09
CA PRO A 150 -22.33 7.49 1.31
C PRO A 150 -21.97 7.52 -0.17
N ILE A 151 -22.03 6.36 -0.82
CA ILE A 151 -21.75 6.24 -2.25
C ILE A 151 -22.91 6.90 -3.03
N PRO A 152 -22.63 7.80 -3.99
CA PRO A 152 -23.68 8.36 -4.85
C PRO A 152 -24.41 7.26 -5.64
N PRO A 153 -25.75 7.32 -5.77
CA PRO A 153 -26.53 6.24 -6.41
C PRO A 153 -26.08 5.87 -7.82
N GLN A 154 -25.55 6.83 -8.58
CA GLN A 154 -25.05 6.58 -9.95
C GLN A 154 -23.78 5.70 -9.93
N ILE A 155 -22.95 5.84 -8.89
CA ILE A 155 -21.69 5.09 -8.75
C ILE A 155 -21.95 3.76 -8.02
N GLU A 156 -22.96 3.70 -7.17
CA GLU A 156 -23.34 2.48 -6.45
C GLU A 156 -23.61 1.31 -7.40
N GLN A 157 -24.34 1.58 -8.52
CA GLN A 157 -24.58 0.56 -9.55
C GLN A 157 -23.29 0.03 -10.19
N HIS A 158 -22.29 0.89 -10.41
CA HIS A 158 -20.99 0.47 -10.94
C HIS A 158 -20.24 -0.38 -9.93
N TRP A 159 -20.24 -0.02 -8.64
CA TRP A 159 -19.67 -0.83 -7.57
C TRP A 159 -20.32 -2.22 -7.48
N GLN A 160 -21.65 -2.30 -7.58
CA GLN A 160 -22.36 -3.59 -7.56
C GLN A 160 -21.96 -4.45 -8.76
N THR A 161 -21.87 -3.86 -9.96
CA THR A 161 -21.43 -4.56 -11.17
C THR A 161 -19.99 -5.04 -11.04
N TRP A 162 -19.09 -4.22 -10.52
CA TRP A 162 -17.72 -4.60 -10.27
C TRP A 162 -17.63 -5.76 -9.27
N LEU A 163 -18.35 -5.68 -8.15
CA LEU A 163 -18.36 -6.72 -7.12
C LEU A 163 -18.90 -8.05 -7.65
N GLN A 164 -19.95 -8.02 -8.49
CA GLN A 164 -20.48 -9.20 -9.15
C GLN A 164 -19.47 -9.83 -10.12
N SER A 165 -18.78 -9.01 -10.90
CA SER A 165 -17.72 -9.47 -11.82
C SER A 165 -16.56 -10.10 -11.06
N TRP A 166 -16.11 -9.47 -9.98
CA TRP A 166 -15.07 -9.98 -9.10
C TRP A 166 -15.48 -11.31 -8.44
N ASN A 167 -16.70 -11.40 -7.86
CA ASN A 167 -17.25 -12.62 -7.27
C ASN A 167 -17.35 -13.77 -8.28
N GLY A 168 -17.70 -13.48 -9.54
CA GLY A 168 -17.73 -14.45 -10.61
C GLY A 168 -16.35 -15.08 -10.88
N LEU A 169 -15.28 -14.28 -10.80
CA LEU A 169 -13.90 -14.77 -10.94
C LEU A 169 -13.45 -15.56 -9.71
N ILE A 170 -13.76 -15.09 -8.50
CA ILE A 170 -13.45 -15.82 -7.25
C ILE A 170 -14.20 -17.14 -7.17
N GLY A 171 -15.50 -17.18 -7.50
CA GLY A 171 -16.33 -18.39 -7.44
C GLY A 171 -15.85 -19.51 -8.35
N SER A 172 -15.13 -19.18 -9.43
CA SER A 172 -14.52 -20.15 -10.34
C SER A 172 -13.13 -20.64 -9.89
N SER A 173 -12.56 -20.05 -8.82
CA SER A 173 -11.13 -20.18 -8.47
C SER A 173 -10.82 -21.26 -7.42
N GLY A 174 -11.81 -21.95 -6.84
CA GLY A 174 -11.59 -23.03 -5.86
C GLY A 174 -12.27 -22.84 -4.52
N ASP A 175 -11.64 -23.31 -3.42
CA ASP A 175 -12.18 -23.18 -2.07
C ASP A 175 -12.15 -21.71 -1.59
N GLN A 176 -13.33 -21.15 -1.39
CA GLN A 176 -13.50 -19.76 -0.92
C GLN A 176 -12.83 -19.49 0.42
N ALA A 177 -12.84 -20.47 1.33
CA ALA A 177 -12.18 -20.30 2.63
C ALA A 177 -10.66 -20.18 2.46
N GLU A 178 -10.06 -20.96 1.58
CA GLU A 178 -8.63 -20.87 1.28
C GLU A 178 -8.28 -19.53 0.60
N ILE A 179 -9.13 -19.07 -0.33
CA ILE A 179 -8.94 -17.77 -0.99
C ILE A 179 -9.00 -16.63 0.03
N ALA A 180 -10.02 -16.62 0.90
CA ALA A 180 -10.16 -15.62 1.95
C ALA A 180 -8.92 -15.56 2.85
N GLU A 181 -8.40 -16.70 3.27
CA GLU A 181 -7.19 -16.75 4.12
C GLU A 181 -5.93 -16.28 3.38
N LYS A 182 -5.78 -16.60 2.09
CA LYS A 182 -4.70 -16.06 1.26
C LYS A 182 -4.80 -14.53 1.13
N MET A 183 -5.99 -14.01 0.85
CA MET A 183 -6.22 -12.57 0.75
C MET A 183 -5.94 -11.86 2.08
N LYS A 184 -6.33 -12.41 3.22
CA LYS A 184 -6.03 -11.83 4.55
C LYS A 184 -4.53 -11.72 4.81
N LYS A 185 -3.72 -12.66 4.31
CA LYS A 185 -2.25 -12.61 4.41
C LYS A 185 -1.61 -11.54 3.51
N MET A 186 -2.29 -11.15 2.44
CA MET A 186 -1.86 -10.06 1.55
C MET A 186 -2.39 -8.69 1.98
N ASN A 187 -3.52 -8.66 2.69
CA ASN A 187 -4.24 -7.47 3.07
C ASN A 187 -4.19 -7.27 4.60
N PRO A 188 -3.24 -6.46 5.10
CA PRO A 188 -3.14 -6.22 6.53
C PRO A 188 -4.40 -5.56 7.08
N LYS A 189 -4.73 -5.86 8.32
CA LYS A 189 -5.82 -5.22 9.06
C LYS A 189 -5.35 -3.91 9.70
N TYR A 190 -4.11 -3.90 10.15
CA TYR A 190 -3.51 -2.77 10.83
C TYR A 190 -2.30 -2.25 10.06
N THR A 191 -2.22 -0.94 9.88
CA THR A 191 -1.09 -0.25 9.24
C THR A 191 -0.69 0.97 10.06
N TRP A 192 0.53 1.42 9.91
CA TRP A 192 1.10 2.57 10.61
C TRP A 192 0.54 3.88 10.05
N ARG A 193 -0.75 4.10 10.29
CA ARG A 193 -1.44 5.31 9.86
C ARG A 193 -0.94 6.51 10.64
N GLU A 194 -0.72 7.59 9.97
CA GLU A 194 -0.13 8.80 10.55
C GLU A 194 -0.92 9.32 11.76
N TRP A 195 -2.25 9.33 11.68
CA TRP A 195 -3.11 9.77 12.78
C TRP A 195 -3.10 8.84 14.02
N LEU A 196 -2.63 7.60 13.88
CA LEU A 196 -2.41 6.68 14.99
C LEU A 196 -1.07 6.91 15.67
N ILE A 197 -0.02 7.18 14.88
CA ILE A 197 1.35 7.30 15.40
C ILE A 197 1.68 8.70 15.89
N ALA A 198 1.09 9.76 15.33
CA ALA A 198 1.34 11.13 15.76
C ALA A 198 1.01 11.37 17.25
N PRO A 199 -0.11 10.89 17.83
CA PRO A 199 -0.37 10.98 19.27
C PRO A 199 0.68 10.23 20.11
N ALA A 200 1.19 9.07 19.64
CA ALA A 200 2.21 8.32 20.35
C ALA A 200 3.52 9.10 20.47
N TYR A 201 3.93 9.77 19.39
CA TYR A 201 5.08 10.69 19.42
C TYR A 201 4.88 11.84 20.41
N GLN A 202 3.69 12.41 20.46
CA GLN A 202 3.38 13.52 21.39
C GLN A 202 3.45 13.07 22.83
N GLN A 203 2.92 11.90 23.18
CA GLN A 203 3.00 11.33 24.53
C GLN A 203 4.45 10.96 24.90
N ALA A 204 5.18 10.34 23.97
CA ALA A 204 6.59 9.98 24.18
C ALA A 204 7.48 11.20 24.48
N LYS A 205 7.22 12.36 23.85
CA LYS A 205 7.90 13.62 24.19
C LYS A 205 7.69 14.09 25.64
N GLN A 206 6.60 13.64 26.26
CA GLN A 206 6.27 13.92 27.66
C GLN A 206 6.77 12.83 28.62
N GLY A 207 7.46 11.81 28.11
CA GLY A 207 7.99 10.68 28.87
C GLY A 207 6.99 9.53 29.06
N ASP A 208 5.81 9.59 28.41
CA ASP A 208 4.82 8.50 28.42
C ASP A 208 4.95 7.67 27.14
N TYR A 209 5.42 6.43 27.29
CA TYR A 209 5.64 5.48 26.20
C TYR A 209 4.57 4.40 26.07
N ALA A 210 3.49 4.47 26.88
CA ALA A 210 2.46 3.43 26.91
C ALA A 210 1.82 3.22 25.53
N LEU A 211 1.49 4.30 24.82
CA LEU A 211 0.90 4.21 23.48
C LEU A 211 1.89 3.70 22.43
N VAL A 212 3.18 4.02 22.55
CA VAL A 212 4.23 3.47 21.66
C VAL A 212 4.31 1.94 21.82
N GLN A 213 4.30 1.44 23.06
CA GLN A 213 4.33 0.01 23.35
C GLN A 213 3.07 -0.71 22.86
N GLU A 214 1.90 -0.12 23.07
CA GLU A 214 0.62 -0.66 22.58
C GLU A 214 0.62 -0.75 21.04
N LEU A 215 1.05 0.31 20.34
CA LEU A 215 1.12 0.31 18.87
C LEU A 215 2.16 -0.70 18.35
N GLN A 216 3.30 -0.85 19.04
CA GLN A 216 4.31 -1.85 18.69
C GLN A 216 3.71 -3.26 18.75
N GLU A 217 2.97 -3.59 19.79
CA GLU A 217 2.31 -4.88 19.92
C GLU A 217 1.29 -5.10 18.79
N VAL A 218 0.39 -4.14 18.56
CA VAL A 218 -0.63 -4.21 17.51
C VAL A 218 -0.01 -4.41 16.12
N PHE A 219 1.03 -3.65 15.80
CA PHE A 219 1.65 -3.70 14.48
C PHE A 219 2.67 -4.82 14.30
N SER A 220 3.02 -5.55 15.38
CA SER A 220 3.77 -6.81 15.26
C SER A 220 2.92 -7.93 14.69
N HIS A 221 1.58 -7.80 14.76
CA HIS A 221 0.60 -8.76 14.25
C HIS A 221 -0.40 -8.12 13.26
N PRO A 222 0.09 -7.49 12.16
CA PRO A 222 -0.75 -6.60 11.33
C PRO A 222 -1.81 -7.33 10.51
N TYR A 223 -1.67 -8.65 10.32
CA TYR A 223 -2.59 -9.49 9.54
C TYR A 223 -3.57 -10.28 10.39
N GLU A 224 -3.38 -10.31 11.71
CA GLU A 224 -4.17 -11.12 12.61
C GLU A 224 -5.45 -10.40 13.08
N GLU A 225 -6.46 -11.19 13.41
CA GLU A 225 -7.60 -10.69 14.18
C GLU A 225 -7.16 -10.50 15.64
N GLN A 226 -7.41 -9.32 16.17
CA GLN A 226 -7.05 -8.98 17.55
C GLN A 226 -8.31 -8.78 18.39
N SER A 227 -8.16 -8.34 19.64
CA SER A 227 -9.30 -8.13 20.53
C SER A 227 -10.25 -7.05 19.98
N GLN A 228 -11.53 -7.13 20.36
CA GLN A 228 -12.53 -6.14 19.97
C GLN A 228 -12.10 -4.71 20.36
N ALA A 229 -11.49 -4.53 21.52
CA ALA A 229 -11.00 -3.22 21.97
C ALA A 229 -9.92 -2.64 21.04
N ILE A 230 -9.00 -3.50 20.55
CA ILE A 230 -7.98 -3.12 19.58
C ILE A 230 -8.61 -2.79 18.22
N GLU A 231 -9.57 -3.60 17.79
CA GLU A 231 -10.29 -3.35 16.55
C GLU A 231 -11.04 -2.02 16.56
N GLU A 232 -11.81 -1.74 17.58
CA GLU A 232 -12.54 -0.48 17.74
C GLU A 232 -11.61 0.74 17.78
N LYS A 233 -10.42 0.59 18.34
CA LYS A 233 -9.44 1.67 18.47
C LYS A 233 -8.65 1.93 17.18
N TYR A 234 -8.23 0.89 16.47
CA TYR A 234 -7.24 0.99 15.38
C TYR A 234 -7.75 0.59 13.99
N TYR A 235 -8.81 -0.23 13.90
CA TYR A 235 -9.39 -0.65 12.63
C TYR A 235 -10.66 0.12 12.29
N ARG A 236 -10.48 1.41 12.04
CA ARG A 236 -11.56 2.35 11.72
C ARG A 236 -11.07 3.43 10.74
N LEU A 237 -12.00 4.14 10.14
CA LEU A 237 -11.72 5.29 9.30
C LEU A 237 -10.99 6.39 10.09
N LYS A 238 -10.15 7.15 9.39
CA LYS A 238 -9.49 8.34 9.93
C LYS A 238 -10.54 9.34 10.41
N PRO A 239 -10.51 9.75 11.68
CA PRO A 239 -11.45 10.75 12.18
C PRO A 239 -11.24 12.12 11.53
N ASP A 240 -12.32 12.87 11.31
CA ASP A 240 -12.33 14.17 10.62
C ASP A 240 -11.30 15.16 11.18
N GLN A 241 -11.13 15.19 12.49
CA GLN A 241 -10.17 16.06 13.17
C GLN A 241 -8.71 15.90 12.71
N TYR A 242 -8.36 14.74 12.14
CA TYR A 242 -7.00 14.45 11.70
C TYR A 242 -6.74 14.76 10.22
N PHE A 243 -7.77 15.05 9.41
CA PHE A 243 -7.56 15.36 7.99
C PHE A 243 -6.74 16.64 7.76
N ASN A 244 -6.88 17.61 8.69
CA ASN A 244 -6.16 18.87 8.64
C ASN A 244 -5.06 18.96 9.70
N ALA A 245 -4.81 17.90 10.45
CA ALA A 245 -3.72 17.86 11.42
C ALA A 245 -2.39 17.67 10.68
N GLY A 246 -1.37 18.44 11.07
CA GLY A 246 0.00 18.21 10.60
C GLY A 246 0.45 16.79 10.96
N GLY A 247 0.94 16.06 9.97
CA GLY A 247 1.37 14.70 10.16
C GLY A 247 2.83 14.55 10.56
N ILE A 248 3.32 13.31 10.54
CA ILE A 248 4.72 12.98 10.82
C ILE A 248 5.66 13.61 9.82
N SER A 249 5.21 13.87 8.60
CA SER A 249 5.96 14.61 7.59
C SER A 249 6.48 15.97 8.08
N HIS A 250 5.84 16.58 9.10
CA HIS A 250 6.33 17.78 9.76
C HIS A 250 7.48 17.51 10.74
N TYR A 251 7.71 16.25 11.10
CA TYR A 251 8.79 15.84 12.00
C TYR A 251 9.94 15.14 11.26
N SER A 252 9.78 14.84 9.98
CA SER A 252 10.84 14.22 9.19
C SER A 252 11.93 15.22 8.87
N CYS A 253 13.16 14.77 8.96
CA CYS A 253 14.34 15.56 8.59
C CYS A 253 14.20 16.06 7.15
N SER A 254 14.12 17.36 7.00
CA SER A 254 14.42 18.04 5.75
C SER A 254 15.94 18.10 5.63
N SER A 255 16.56 17.09 5.11
CA SER A 255 17.94 17.14 4.64
C SER A 255 17.97 17.12 3.13
#